data_42d2df8f911e811c0e86e04d895d8f95
#
_entry.id   42d2df8f911e811c0e86e04d895d8f95
#
_cell.length_a   1.000
_cell.length_b   1.000
_cell.length_c   1.000
_cell.angle_alpha   90.00
_cell.angle_beta   90.00
_cell.angle_gamma   90.00
#
_symmetry.space_group_name_H-M   'P 1'
#
loop_
_entity.id
_entity.type
_entity.pdbx_description
1 polymer ?
#
loop_
_entity_poly.entity_id
_entity_poly.type
_entity_poly.pdbx_seq_one_letter_code
_entity_poly.pdbx_strand_id
1 'polypeptide(L)'
;MYRKMYRPSLKSGWSLILLFVLSVILYLVASNNFVEIRTSNYEAKLEAVTLMQKYLDTLQEEILARNIEIDPINDPFQTGLIGLRLSSITTDRGLLSEKQAAINPNIAAIFVEELSRTKAKDKIAVGITGSNPAVNLALYAAMTVLDLDPQIIVSLSSASYGANREELTWLDMEAILKERGLLKFGAKYASIGGSEDRGIGLSDFGMQSLREAMSRNSVPLLLGANLEENVSLRMSAYDELIDKGNRYKLFVNIGAGLANVGSGPNARLIPEGLNTKLAERNFEKEGVMMKMAKQNIPVLHVRRILRWAQKYDLNLSSEAKPVPGEGSVFSSTIHNVTIAVICLIILVAAIIAVIVFDRHDRRFMSNIVDPDDEL
;
A
#
# COMPACT_ATOMS: atom_id res chain seq x y z
N MET A 1 3.45 -73.65 11.86
CA MET A 1 3.39 -72.47 11.01
C MET A 1 4.08 -71.34 11.75
N TYR A 2 5.39 -71.12 11.58
CA TYR A 2 6.13 -70.06 12.26
C TYR A 2 5.74 -68.76 11.64
N ARG A 3 5.02 -67.85 12.38
CA ARG A 3 4.79 -66.43 11.99
C ARG A 3 6.17 -65.79 11.94
N LYS A 4 6.65 -65.45 10.74
CA LYS A 4 7.82 -64.57 10.58
C LYS A 4 7.50 -63.24 11.30
N MET A 5 8.09 -63.03 12.47
CA MET A 5 7.99 -61.75 13.15
C MET A 5 8.69 -60.70 12.27
N TYR A 6 7.99 -59.59 12.02
CA TYR A 6 8.54 -58.45 11.30
C TYR A 6 9.72 -57.87 12.09
N ARG A 7 10.88 -57.78 11.45
CA ARG A 7 12.09 -57.19 12.07
C ARG A 7 12.43 -55.89 11.34
N PRO A 8 12.39 -54.73 12.02
CA PRO A 8 12.73 -53.45 11.42
C PRO A 8 14.21 -53.37 11.08
N SER A 9 14.55 -53.19 9.81
CA SER A 9 15.93 -53.05 9.30
C SER A 9 15.91 -52.16 8.07
N LEU A 10 16.94 -51.33 7.88
CA LEU A 10 17.11 -50.49 6.68
C LEU A 10 17.29 -51.32 5.39
N LYS A 11 17.62 -52.65 5.52
CA LYS A 11 17.67 -53.57 4.38
C LYS A 11 16.32 -54.19 4.05
N SER A 12 15.31 -54.02 4.90
CA SER A 12 13.96 -54.55 4.69
C SER A 12 13.14 -53.57 3.83
N GLY A 13 12.63 -54.05 2.69
CA GLY A 13 11.74 -53.21 1.83
C GLY A 13 10.51 -52.70 2.57
N TRP A 14 9.94 -53.47 3.49
CA TRP A 14 8.80 -53.06 4.31
C TRP A 14 9.15 -51.92 5.27
N SER A 15 10.34 -51.92 5.90
CA SER A 15 10.80 -50.82 6.75
C SER A 15 10.98 -49.54 5.96
N LEU A 16 11.53 -49.64 4.75
CA LEU A 16 11.69 -48.48 3.87
C LEU A 16 10.34 -47.92 3.42
N ILE A 17 9.37 -48.81 3.07
CA ILE A 17 8.01 -48.37 2.71
C ILE A 17 7.32 -47.67 3.90
N LEU A 18 7.43 -48.21 5.11
CA LEU A 18 6.86 -47.59 6.30
C LEU A 18 7.47 -46.19 6.59
N LEU A 19 8.81 -46.08 6.51
CA LEU A 19 9.49 -44.80 6.68
C LEU A 19 9.09 -43.80 5.58
N PHE A 20 8.95 -44.25 4.33
CA PHE A 20 8.49 -43.43 3.23
C PHE A 20 7.05 -42.94 3.47
N VAL A 21 6.12 -43.82 3.81
CA VAL A 21 4.73 -43.44 4.13
C VAL A 21 4.68 -42.45 5.30
N LEU A 22 5.45 -42.74 6.37
CA LEU A 22 5.57 -41.84 7.51
C LEU A 22 6.10 -40.47 7.08
N SER A 23 7.15 -40.42 6.25
CA SER A 23 7.71 -39.14 5.77
C SER A 23 6.73 -38.34 4.93
N VAL A 24 5.93 -38.99 4.08
CA VAL A 24 4.88 -38.36 3.28
C VAL A 24 3.77 -37.79 4.19
N ILE A 25 3.33 -38.59 5.19
CA ILE A 25 2.31 -38.13 6.14
C ILE A 25 2.82 -36.88 6.91
N LEU A 26 4.04 -36.95 7.47
CA LEU A 26 4.63 -35.84 8.22
C LEU A 26 4.85 -34.61 7.34
N TYR A 27 5.25 -34.80 6.08
CA TYR A 27 5.35 -33.72 5.10
C TYR A 27 3.98 -33.06 4.85
N LEU A 28 2.94 -33.87 4.62
CA LEU A 28 1.57 -33.34 4.42
C LEU A 28 1.05 -32.60 5.66
N VAL A 29 1.35 -33.10 6.86
CA VAL A 29 1.00 -32.40 8.11
C VAL A 29 1.74 -31.07 8.20
N ALA A 30 3.05 -31.05 7.95
CA ALA A 30 3.85 -29.83 8.02
C ALA A 30 3.45 -28.80 6.94
N SER A 31 3.19 -29.26 5.70
CA SER A 31 2.85 -28.40 4.57
C SER A 31 1.43 -27.81 4.62
N ASN A 32 0.50 -28.46 5.33
CA ASN A 32 -0.88 -27.98 5.45
C ASN A 32 -1.17 -27.25 6.77
N ASN A 33 -0.16 -27.08 7.63
CA ASN A 33 -0.32 -26.30 8.86
C ASN A 33 0.26 -24.91 8.70
N PHE A 34 -0.61 -23.91 8.81
CA PHE A 34 -0.27 -22.51 8.71
C PHE A 34 -0.55 -21.77 10.03
N VAL A 35 0.22 -20.72 10.27
CA VAL A 35 0.00 -19.78 11.37
C VAL A 35 -0.11 -18.40 10.76
N GLU A 36 -1.08 -17.65 11.22
CA GLU A 36 -1.24 -16.24 10.90
C GLU A 36 -0.32 -15.42 11.81
N ILE A 37 0.53 -14.59 11.19
CA ILE A 37 1.43 -13.67 11.89
C ILE A 37 1.08 -12.26 11.51
N ARG A 38 0.96 -11.38 12.49
CA ARG A 38 0.81 -9.95 12.28
C ARG A 38 2.03 -9.38 11.57
N THR A 39 1.80 -8.53 10.56
CA THR A 39 2.88 -7.82 9.87
C THR A 39 3.48 -6.73 10.77
N SER A 40 4.63 -6.21 10.37
CA SER A 40 5.26 -5.07 11.05
C SER A 40 4.32 -3.86 11.12
N ASN A 41 4.45 -3.05 12.16
CA ASN A 41 3.65 -1.83 12.38
C ASN A 41 2.13 -2.07 12.43
N TYR A 42 1.69 -3.25 12.84
CA TYR A 42 0.27 -3.63 12.88
C TYR A 42 -0.62 -2.60 13.60
N GLU A 43 -0.21 -2.13 14.78
CA GLU A 43 -0.99 -1.17 15.55
C GLU A 43 -1.08 0.20 14.83
N ALA A 44 0.02 0.68 14.26
CA ALA A 44 0.02 1.93 13.48
C ALA A 44 -0.85 1.80 12.20
N LYS A 45 -0.87 0.63 11.57
CA LYS A 45 -1.76 0.34 10.44
C LYS A 45 -3.23 0.43 10.85
N LEU A 46 -3.59 -0.18 11.98
CA LEU A 46 -4.96 -0.17 12.48
C LEU A 46 -5.39 1.24 12.92
N GLU A 47 -4.50 1.99 13.54
CA GLU A 47 -4.73 3.39 13.92
C GLU A 47 -4.95 4.26 12.67
N ALA A 48 -4.13 4.10 11.61
CA ALA A 48 -4.30 4.85 10.37
C ALA A 48 -5.63 4.53 9.67
N VAL A 49 -6.06 3.26 9.68
CA VAL A 49 -7.38 2.85 9.16
C VAL A 49 -8.52 3.50 9.93
N THR A 50 -8.43 3.48 11.26
CA THR A 50 -9.43 4.10 12.13
C THR A 50 -9.50 5.61 11.90
N LEU A 51 -8.36 6.26 11.73
CA LEU A 51 -8.29 7.69 11.44
C LEU A 51 -8.84 8.01 10.04
N MET A 52 -8.52 7.21 9.04
CA MET A 52 -9.10 7.37 7.70
C MET A 52 -10.62 7.19 7.73
N GLN A 53 -11.14 6.19 8.43
CA GLN A 53 -12.58 6.02 8.59
C GLN A 53 -13.21 7.28 9.21
N LYS A 54 -12.60 7.85 10.23
CA LYS A 54 -13.05 9.10 10.85
C LYS A 54 -13.03 10.27 9.89
N TYR A 55 -12.06 10.37 8.99
CA TYR A 55 -12.04 11.38 7.94
C TYR A 55 -13.22 11.21 6.97
N LEU A 56 -13.48 9.95 6.54
CA LEU A 56 -14.61 9.63 5.66
C LEU A 56 -15.94 10.03 6.29
N ASP A 57 -16.17 9.60 7.54
CA ASP A 57 -17.42 9.89 8.26
C ASP A 57 -17.63 11.40 8.45
N THR A 58 -16.57 12.14 8.82
CA THR A 58 -16.63 13.59 9.01
C THR A 58 -16.97 14.33 7.72
N LEU A 59 -16.35 13.93 6.60
CA LEU A 59 -16.65 14.54 5.30
C LEU A 59 -18.05 14.17 4.82
N GLN A 60 -18.50 12.95 5.04
CA GLN A 60 -19.86 12.52 4.73
C GLN A 60 -20.89 13.36 5.49
N GLU A 61 -20.72 13.56 6.81
CA GLU A 61 -21.59 14.41 7.63
C GLU A 61 -21.67 15.83 7.07
N GLU A 62 -20.56 16.44 6.71
CA GLU A 62 -20.50 17.79 6.18
C GLU A 62 -21.13 17.90 4.78
N ILE A 63 -20.93 16.91 3.91
CA ILE A 63 -21.54 16.81 2.58
C ILE A 63 -23.05 16.76 2.69
N LEU A 64 -23.56 15.93 3.60
CA LEU A 64 -25.02 15.83 3.86
C LEU A 64 -25.58 17.12 4.47
N ALA A 65 -24.85 17.76 5.38
CA ALA A 65 -25.26 19.03 5.99
C ALA A 65 -25.35 20.18 4.97
N ARG A 66 -24.52 20.13 3.92
CA ARG A 66 -24.56 21.07 2.79
C ARG A 66 -25.61 20.73 1.74
N ASN A 67 -26.39 19.66 1.93
CA ASN A 67 -27.36 19.13 0.95
C ASN A 67 -26.72 18.79 -0.42
N ILE A 68 -25.45 18.39 -0.44
CA ILE A 68 -24.78 17.91 -1.64
C ILE A 68 -25.26 16.48 -1.91
N GLU A 69 -25.82 16.27 -3.10
CA GLU A 69 -26.34 14.96 -3.51
C GLU A 69 -25.21 13.94 -3.69
N ILE A 70 -25.34 12.78 -3.08
CA ILE A 70 -24.45 11.63 -3.25
C ILE A 70 -25.13 10.62 -4.18
N ASP A 71 -24.44 10.21 -5.24
CA ASP A 71 -24.92 9.23 -6.20
C ASP A 71 -24.78 7.80 -5.62
N PRO A 72 -25.89 7.14 -5.22
CA PRO A 72 -25.83 5.83 -4.57
C PRO A 72 -25.39 4.69 -5.52
N ILE A 73 -25.42 4.93 -6.83
CA ILE A 73 -24.99 3.93 -7.83
C ILE A 73 -23.47 3.93 -7.94
N ASN A 74 -22.88 5.11 -8.04
CA ASN A 74 -21.43 5.26 -8.16
C ASN A 74 -20.72 5.21 -6.80
N ASP A 75 -21.36 5.66 -5.72
CA ASP A 75 -20.87 5.65 -4.35
C ASP A 75 -21.80 4.79 -3.44
N PRO A 76 -21.70 3.45 -3.52
CA PRO A 76 -22.63 2.55 -2.81
C PRO A 76 -22.54 2.67 -1.28
N PHE A 77 -21.42 3.14 -0.74
CA PHE A 77 -21.24 3.39 0.69
C PHE A 77 -21.61 4.81 1.11
N GLN A 78 -22.03 5.63 0.15
CA GLN A 78 -22.45 7.02 0.34
C GLN A 78 -21.40 7.89 1.06
N THR A 79 -20.13 7.66 0.76
CA THR A 79 -19.02 8.39 1.38
C THR A 79 -18.99 9.88 0.99
N GLY A 80 -19.59 10.22 -0.15
CA GLY A 80 -19.53 11.54 -0.77
C GLY A 80 -18.19 11.89 -1.42
N LEU A 81 -17.23 11.00 -1.38
CA LEU A 81 -15.89 11.21 -1.98
C LEU A 81 -15.79 10.81 -3.44
N ILE A 82 -16.82 10.13 -3.96
CA ILE A 82 -16.95 9.87 -5.39
C ILE A 82 -17.72 11.04 -6.00
N GLY A 83 -16.97 11.90 -6.70
CA GLY A 83 -17.52 13.10 -7.30
C GLY A 83 -18.32 12.86 -8.58
N LEU A 84 -18.52 13.94 -9.33
CA LEU A 84 -19.28 13.91 -10.58
C LEU A 84 -18.48 13.25 -11.71
N ARG A 85 -19.20 12.70 -12.68
CA ARG A 85 -18.57 12.23 -13.91
C ARG A 85 -17.91 13.37 -14.69
N LEU A 86 -18.51 14.55 -14.67
CA LEU A 86 -18.01 15.74 -15.34
C LEU A 86 -18.51 17.00 -14.60
N SER A 87 -17.64 17.97 -14.46
CA SER A 87 -17.93 19.32 -13.94
C SER A 87 -17.08 20.35 -14.66
N SER A 88 -17.22 21.64 -14.32
CA SER A 88 -16.41 22.72 -14.89
C SER A 88 -14.91 22.61 -14.57
N ILE A 89 -14.54 21.91 -13.49
CA ILE A 89 -13.15 21.73 -13.02
C ILE A 89 -12.59 20.34 -13.31
N THR A 90 -13.28 19.55 -14.16
CA THR A 90 -12.81 18.22 -14.58
C THR A 90 -11.86 18.35 -15.79
N THR A 91 -10.62 17.88 -15.63
CA THR A 91 -9.55 17.98 -16.65
C THR A 91 -9.16 16.67 -17.31
N ASP A 92 -9.57 15.52 -16.76
CA ASP A 92 -9.20 14.21 -17.31
C ASP A 92 -10.29 13.16 -17.01
N ARG A 93 -10.18 12.01 -17.68
CA ARG A 93 -11.03 10.85 -17.41
C ARG A 93 -10.51 10.08 -16.21
N GLY A 94 -11.34 9.90 -15.20
CA GLY A 94 -11.10 9.01 -14.07
C GLY A 94 -11.76 7.64 -14.28
N LEU A 95 -11.21 6.60 -13.68
CA LEU A 95 -11.81 5.28 -13.62
C LEU A 95 -12.60 5.16 -12.32
N LEU A 96 -13.91 4.93 -12.40
CA LEU A 96 -14.79 4.78 -11.24
C LEU A 96 -14.30 3.66 -10.29
N SER A 97 -13.86 2.53 -10.82
CA SER A 97 -13.34 1.41 -10.03
C SER A 97 -12.11 1.77 -9.17
N GLU A 98 -11.25 2.69 -9.65
CA GLU A 98 -10.13 3.20 -8.85
C GLU A 98 -10.63 4.07 -7.67
N LYS A 99 -11.72 4.83 -7.87
CA LYS A 99 -12.31 5.66 -6.82
C LYS A 99 -13.04 4.81 -5.79
N GLN A 100 -13.78 3.81 -6.25
CA GLN A 100 -14.47 2.83 -5.39
C GLN A 100 -13.48 2.01 -4.56
N ALA A 101 -12.37 1.57 -5.15
CA ALA A 101 -11.32 0.90 -4.38
C ALA A 101 -10.68 1.82 -3.32
N ALA A 102 -10.52 3.11 -3.63
CA ALA A 102 -9.85 4.07 -2.77
C ALA A 102 -10.62 4.42 -1.49
N ILE A 103 -11.96 4.30 -1.48
CA ILE A 103 -12.78 4.58 -0.28
C ILE A 103 -12.69 3.49 0.80
N ASN A 104 -11.98 2.38 0.53
CA ASN A 104 -11.71 1.36 1.54
C ASN A 104 -10.67 1.91 2.55
N PRO A 105 -11.01 2.07 3.85
CA PRO A 105 -10.10 2.67 4.82
C PRO A 105 -8.83 1.85 5.05
N ASN A 106 -8.83 0.54 4.73
CA ASN A 106 -7.63 -0.30 4.81
C ASN A 106 -6.50 0.14 3.85
N ILE A 107 -6.79 1.01 2.87
CA ILE A 107 -5.76 1.65 2.03
C ILE A 107 -4.77 2.45 2.87
N ALA A 108 -5.19 3.04 4.00
CA ALA A 108 -4.28 3.77 4.90
C ALA A 108 -3.19 2.85 5.48
N ALA A 109 -3.50 1.58 5.74
CA ALA A 109 -2.50 0.61 6.20
C ALA A 109 -1.42 0.33 5.16
N ILE A 110 -1.77 0.36 3.86
CA ILE A 110 -0.79 0.22 2.78
C ILE A 110 0.18 1.39 2.79
N PHE A 111 -0.30 2.61 3.01
CA PHE A 111 0.59 3.78 3.14
C PHE A 111 1.48 3.71 4.38
N VAL A 112 1.01 3.18 5.51
CA VAL A 112 1.88 2.92 6.68
C VAL A 112 3.00 1.95 6.32
N GLU A 113 2.71 0.88 5.56
CA GLU A 113 3.71 -0.07 5.09
C GLU A 113 4.74 0.58 4.16
N GLU A 114 4.29 1.32 3.15
CA GLU A 114 5.17 1.98 2.17
C GLU A 114 6.02 3.12 2.78
N LEU A 115 5.51 3.77 3.82
CA LEU A 115 6.21 4.82 4.57
C LEU A 115 7.03 4.27 5.76
N SER A 116 7.07 2.97 5.99
CA SER A 116 7.72 2.33 7.16
C SER A 116 9.22 2.62 7.32
N ARG A 117 9.88 3.10 6.26
CA ARG A 117 11.30 3.51 6.28
C ARG A 117 11.52 4.93 6.77
N THR A 118 10.47 5.72 6.94
CA THR A 118 10.54 7.07 7.51
C THR A 118 10.51 7.00 9.03
N LYS A 119 10.92 8.07 9.68
CA LYS A 119 10.90 8.24 11.13
C LYS A 119 10.01 9.41 11.50
N ALA A 120 9.51 9.43 12.72
CA ALA A 120 8.77 10.57 13.25
C ALA A 120 9.53 11.89 13.00
N LYS A 121 8.80 12.94 12.59
CA LYS A 121 9.30 14.27 12.23
C LYS A 121 10.17 14.34 10.97
N ASP A 122 10.32 13.23 10.23
CA ASP A 122 10.97 13.32 8.92
C ASP A 122 10.18 14.24 7.98
N LYS A 123 10.89 15.21 7.37
CA LYS A 123 10.31 16.05 6.33
C LYS A 123 10.19 15.28 5.02
N ILE A 124 8.99 15.24 4.48
CA ILE A 124 8.68 14.61 3.19
C ILE A 124 8.02 15.62 2.26
N ALA A 125 8.42 15.62 1.00
CA ALA A 125 7.75 16.38 -0.04
C ALA A 125 6.61 15.56 -0.63
N VAL A 126 5.44 16.19 -0.82
CA VAL A 126 4.23 15.48 -1.24
C VAL A 126 3.56 16.23 -2.38
N GLY A 127 3.39 15.56 -3.52
CA GLY A 127 2.66 16.07 -4.67
C GLY A 127 1.38 15.27 -4.90
N ILE A 128 0.23 15.89 -4.71
CA ILE A 128 -1.08 15.27 -4.85
C ILE A 128 -1.94 15.98 -5.89
N THR A 129 -3.08 15.38 -6.21
CA THR A 129 -4.08 15.97 -7.12
C THR A 129 -5.48 15.91 -6.51
N GLY A 130 -6.37 16.79 -6.93
CA GLY A 130 -7.80 16.72 -6.61
C GLY A 130 -8.48 15.45 -7.16
N SER A 131 -7.81 14.75 -8.06
CA SER A 131 -8.37 13.55 -8.70
C SER A 131 -8.60 12.36 -7.77
N ASN A 132 -7.88 12.26 -6.66
CA ASN A 132 -7.91 11.05 -5.81
C ASN A 132 -8.14 11.39 -4.32
N PRO A 133 -9.27 11.99 -3.94
CA PRO A 133 -9.50 12.49 -2.59
C PRO A 133 -9.37 11.39 -1.53
N ALA A 134 -9.95 10.21 -1.73
CA ALA A 134 -9.85 9.11 -0.77
C ALA A 134 -8.42 8.58 -0.62
N VAL A 135 -7.62 8.52 -1.71
CA VAL A 135 -6.20 8.13 -1.63
C VAL A 135 -5.39 9.18 -0.87
N ASN A 136 -5.70 10.47 -1.08
CA ASN A 136 -5.07 11.55 -0.34
C ASN A 136 -5.39 11.44 1.16
N LEU A 137 -6.63 11.11 1.54
CA LEU A 137 -7.03 10.88 2.94
C LEU A 137 -6.28 9.70 3.55
N ALA A 138 -6.14 8.60 2.82
CA ALA A 138 -5.39 7.43 3.26
C ALA A 138 -3.92 7.78 3.53
N LEU A 139 -3.28 8.52 2.62
CA LEU A 139 -1.92 9.04 2.81
C LEU A 139 -1.84 9.96 4.04
N TYR A 140 -2.82 10.87 4.21
CA TYR A 140 -2.85 11.81 5.34
C TYR A 140 -3.01 11.10 6.68
N ALA A 141 -3.85 10.07 6.74
CA ALA A 141 -3.99 9.24 7.95
C ALA A 141 -2.67 8.55 8.31
N ALA A 142 -2.00 7.95 7.33
CA ALA A 142 -0.70 7.31 7.55
C ALA A 142 0.38 8.32 8.00
N MET A 143 0.48 9.49 7.34
CA MET A 143 1.43 10.53 7.73
C MET A 143 1.16 11.08 9.15
N THR A 144 -0.11 11.19 9.54
CA THR A 144 -0.51 11.63 10.88
C THR A 144 -0.07 10.62 11.94
N VAL A 145 -0.36 9.33 11.74
CA VAL A 145 -0.01 8.26 12.68
C VAL A 145 1.50 8.06 12.79
N LEU A 146 2.22 8.19 11.68
CA LEU A 146 3.69 8.12 11.66
C LEU A 146 4.38 9.42 12.12
N ASP A 147 3.61 10.44 12.50
CA ASP A 147 4.10 11.74 12.98
C ASP A 147 5.11 12.40 12.01
N LEU A 148 4.81 12.39 10.72
CA LEU A 148 5.66 12.97 9.68
C LEU A 148 5.39 14.48 9.52
N ASP A 149 6.36 15.20 8.96
CA ASP A 149 6.26 16.63 8.59
C ASP A 149 6.11 16.77 7.06
N PRO A 150 4.89 16.65 6.48
CA PRO A 150 4.68 16.70 5.05
C PRO A 150 4.64 18.14 4.52
N GLN A 151 5.38 18.42 3.46
CA GLN A 151 5.31 19.64 2.67
C GLN A 151 4.54 19.34 1.38
N ILE A 152 3.29 19.83 1.31
CA ILE A 152 2.31 19.39 0.33
C ILE A 152 2.05 20.46 -0.72
N ILE A 153 2.13 20.07 -2.01
CA ILE A 153 1.70 20.89 -3.15
C ILE A 153 0.63 20.12 -3.93
N VAL A 154 -0.52 20.75 -4.19
CA VAL A 154 -1.65 20.12 -4.87
C VAL A 154 -1.89 20.68 -6.26
N SER A 155 -2.16 19.82 -7.27
CA SER A 155 -2.83 20.20 -8.51
C SER A 155 -4.34 20.09 -8.28
N LEU A 156 -5.04 21.22 -8.24
CA LEU A 156 -6.39 21.26 -7.65
C LEU A 156 -7.50 20.74 -8.56
N SER A 157 -7.36 20.85 -9.90
CA SER A 157 -8.34 20.26 -10.81
C SER A 157 -8.40 18.73 -10.62
N SER A 158 -9.46 18.15 -11.09
CA SER A 158 -9.75 16.75 -10.85
C SER A 158 -10.00 15.97 -12.14
N ALA A 159 -9.76 14.66 -12.11
CA ALA A 159 -10.35 13.74 -13.06
C ALA A 159 -11.80 13.41 -12.69
N SER A 160 -12.53 12.77 -13.60
CA SER A 160 -13.88 12.26 -13.34
C SER A 160 -13.93 11.48 -12.01
N TYR A 161 -15.00 11.66 -11.28
CA TYR A 161 -15.28 10.98 -10.00
C TYR A 161 -14.28 11.31 -8.87
N GLY A 162 -13.46 12.36 -9.00
CA GLY A 162 -12.60 12.85 -7.92
C GLY A 162 -13.23 14.04 -7.18
N ALA A 163 -12.42 14.89 -6.52
CA ALA A 163 -12.89 16.11 -5.86
C ALA A 163 -13.16 17.20 -6.92
N ASN A 164 -14.16 16.99 -7.74
CA ASN A 164 -14.50 17.82 -8.89
C ASN A 164 -15.81 18.61 -8.75
N ARG A 165 -16.26 18.83 -7.52
CA ARG A 165 -17.34 19.79 -7.24
C ARG A 165 -16.74 21.15 -6.93
N GLU A 166 -17.25 22.22 -7.54
CA GLU A 166 -16.73 23.58 -7.39
C GLU A 166 -16.88 24.09 -5.95
N GLU A 167 -17.97 23.67 -5.29
CA GLU A 167 -18.28 24.01 -3.90
C GLU A 167 -17.57 23.13 -2.87
N LEU A 168 -16.92 22.02 -3.33
CA LEU A 168 -16.24 21.06 -2.46
C LEU A 168 -15.01 20.47 -3.14
N THR A 169 -13.99 21.27 -3.33
CA THR A 169 -12.71 20.84 -3.87
C THR A 169 -11.87 20.10 -2.81
N TRP A 170 -10.73 19.56 -3.22
CA TRP A 170 -9.81 18.93 -2.25
C TRP A 170 -9.40 19.89 -1.12
N LEU A 171 -9.15 21.17 -1.42
CA LEU A 171 -8.78 22.16 -0.39
C LEU A 171 -9.90 22.41 0.63
N ASP A 172 -11.16 22.34 0.18
CA ASP A 172 -12.31 22.46 1.07
C ASP A 172 -12.43 21.25 2.00
N MET A 173 -12.15 20.04 1.49
CA MET A 173 -12.08 18.82 2.31
C MET A 173 -10.97 18.90 3.37
N GLU A 174 -9.78 19.42 3.01
CA GLU A 174 -8.72 19.68 3.98
C GLU A 174 -9.13 20.69 5.05
N ALA A 175 -9.80 21.77 4.66
CA ALA A 175 -10.27 22.81 5.58
C ALA A 175 -11.27 22.24 6.59
N ILE A 176 -12.26 21.48 6.14
CA ILE A 176 -13.23 20.79 6.99
C ILE A 176 -12.52 19.93 8.06
N LEU A 177 -11.57 19.11 7.63
CA LEU A 177 -10.84 18.24 8.56
C LEU A 177 -9.98 19.01 9.55
N LYS A 178 -9.40 20.15 9.15
CA LYS A 178 -8.66 21.07 10.04
C LYS A 178 -9.57 21.72 11.05
N GLU A 179 -10.72 22.24 10.63
CA GLU A 179 -11.73 22.88 11.49
C GLU A 179 -12.27 21.91 12.54
N ARG A 180 -12.41 20.63 12.17
CA ARG A 180 -12.81 19.57 13.11
C ARG A 180 -11.66 19.06 13.99
N GLY A 181 -10.44 19.65 13.88
CA GLY A 181 -9.26 19.28 14.66
C GLY A 181 -8.67 17.91 14.34
N LEU A 182 -9.05 17.33 13.20
CA LEU A 182 -8.60 16.02 12.76
C LEU A 182 -7.29 16.07 11.98
N LEU A 183 -6.95 17.22 11.39
CA LEU A 183 -5.80 17.41 10.52
C LEU A 183 -4.97 18.61 10.98
N LYS A 184 -3.66 18.42 11.17
CA LYS A 184 -2.72 19.47 11.63
C LYS A 184 -1.89 20.09 10.48
N PHE A 185 -1.92 19.53 9.30
CA PHE A 185 -1.18 19.96 8.12
C PHE A 185 -2.12 20.05 6.91
N GLY A 186 -1.62 20.48 5.76
CA GLY A 186 -2.36 20.51 4.50
C GLY A 186 -1.53 21.17 3.42
N ALA A 187 -2.14 21.42 2.26
CA ALA A 187 -1.49 22.05 1.12
C ALA A 187 -0.86 23.39 1.50
N LYS A 188 0.41 23.57 1.14
CA LYS A 188 1.16 24.83 1.29
C LYS A 188 1.03 25.71 0.06
N TYR A 189 0.92 25.08 -1.10
CA TYR A 189 0.73 25.71 -2.40
C TYR A 189 -0.22 24.85 -3.24
N ALA A 190 -0.88 25.49 -4.20
CA ALA A 190 -1.71 24.81 -5.17
C ALA A 190 -1.43 25.33 -6.58
N SER A 191 -1.61 24.48 -7.58
CA SER A 191 -1.72 24.88 -8.99
C SER A 191 -3.11 24.55 -9.53
N ILE A 192 -3.43 25.06 -10.70
CA ILE A 192 -4.71 24.74 -11.35
C ILE A 192 -4.80 23.23 -11.65
N GLY A 193 -3.71 22.62 -12.10
CA GLY A 193 -3.71 21.22 -12.56
C GLY A 193 -4.07 21.11 -14.05
N GLY A 194 -4.39 19.89 -14.50
CA GLY A 194 -4.74 19.62 -15.89
C GLY A 194 -3.56 19.76 -16.86
N SER A 195 -3.86 20.08 -18.13
CA SER A 195 -2.82 20.18 -19.16
C SER A 195 -1.84 21.31 -18.81
N GLU A 196 -0.55 20.99 -18.91
CA GLU A 196 0.58 21.84 -18.49
C GLU A 196 0.55 22.31 -17.04
N ASP A 197 -0.29 21.71 -16.19
CA ASP A 197 -0.56 22.16 -14.82
C ASP A 197 -1.17 23.59 -14.74
N ARG A 198 -1.80 24.03 -15.83
CA ARG A 198 -2.33 25.38 -16.08
C ARG A 198 -3.84 25.42 -16.32
N GLY A 199 -4.50 24.25 -16.28
CA GLY A 199 -5.93 24.14 -16.58
C GLY A 199 -6.29 24.35 -18.06
N ILE A 200 -5.34 24.18 -18.98
CA ILE A 200 -5.63 24.30 -20.41
C ILE A 200 -6.74 23.31 -20.79
N GLY A 201 -7.80 23.83 -21.41
CA GLY A 201 -9.01 23.08 -21.77
C GLY A 201 -10.17 23.24 -20.78
N LEU A 202 -9.97 23.85 -19.63
CA LEU A 202 -11.06 24.30 -18.76
C LEU A 202 -11.72 25.56 -19.33
N SER A 203 -13.00 25.76 -18.98
CA SER A 203 -13.70 27.02 -19.22
C SER A 203 -13.19 28.13 -18.26
N ASP A 204 -13.44 29.39 -18.60
CA ASP A 204 -13.12 30.52 -17.70
C ASP A 204 -13.81 30.38 -16.35
N PHE A 205 -15.03 29.84 -16.33
CA PHE A 205 -15.76 29.56 -15.10
C PHE A 205 -15.04 28.51 -14.26
N GLY A 206 -14.60 27.38 -14.84
CA GLY A 206 -13.86 26.36 -14.12
C GLY A 206 -12.51 26.85 -13.60
N MET A 207 -11.79 27.64 -14.39
CA MET A 207 -10.56 28.30 -13.97
C MET A 207 -10.78 29.24 -12.78
N GLN A 208 -11.85 30.04 -12.85
CA GLN A 208 -12.21 30.98 -11.78
C GLN A 208 -12.61 30.22 -10.50
N SER A 209 -13.43 29.16 -10.60
CA SER A 209 -13.83 28.31 -9.46
C SER A 209 -12.65 27.74 -8.72
N LEU A 210 -11.61 27.26 -9.44
CA LEU A 210 -10.38 26.75 -8.82
C LEU A 210 -9.58 27.87 -8.11
N ARG A 211 -9.50 29.06 -8.69
CA ARG A 211 -8.85 30.21 -8.05
C ARG A 211 -9.59 30.67 -6.79
N GLU A 212 -10.91 30.66 -6.82
CA GLU A 212 -11.76 30.96 -5.67
C GLU A 212 -11.59 29.94 -4.57
N ALA A 213 -11.49 28.61 -4.92
CA ALA A 213 -11.20 27.56 -3.98
C ALA A 213 -9.85 27.74 -3.27
N MET A 214 -8.80 28.16 -3.99
CA MET A 214 -7.51 28.49 -3.40
C MET A 214 -7.60 29.71 -2.49
N SER A 215 -8.29 30.76 -2.93
CA SER A 215 -8.45 31.99 -2.16
C SER A 215 -9.22 31.79 -0.86
N ARG A 216 -10.40 31.11 -0.89
CA ARG A 216 -11.20 30.86 0.31
C ARG A 216 -10.50 29.94 1.32
N ASN A 217 -9.57 29.09 0.86
CA ASN A 217 -8.76 28.24 1.71
C ASN A 217 -7.38 28.82 2.04
N SER A 218 -7.10 30.07 1.61
CA SER A 218 -5.83 30.79 1.84
C SER A 218 -4.59 30.01 1.38
N VAL A 219 -4.70 29.27 0.25
CA VAL A 219 -3.58 28.51 -0.34
C VAL A 219 -3.03 29.26 -1.55
N PRO A 220 -1.74 29.65 -1.55
CA PRO A 220 -1.12 30.40 -2.64
C PRO A 220 -1.10 29.62 -3.95
N LEU A 221 -1.38 30.30 -5.06
CA LEU A 221 -1.34 29.75 -6.41
C LEU A 221 0.08 29.72 -6.96
N LEU A 222 0.51 28.56 -7.47
CA LEU A 222 1.69 28.39 -8.34
C LEU A 222 1.22 28.36 -9.80
N LEU A 223 1.65 29.31 -10.61
CA LEU A 223 1.27 29.39 -12.02
C LEU A 223 2.41 29.99 -12.87
N GLY A 224 3.06 29.17 -13.65
CA GLY A 224 4.06 29.55 -14.66
C GLY A 224 3.47 29.63 -16.07
N ALA A 225 4.26 30.10 -17.01
CA ALA A 225 3.85 30.24 -18.40
C ALA A 225 3.74 28.90 -19.17
N ASN A 226 4.38 27.85 -18.68
CA ASN A 226 4.37 26.52 -19.27
C ASN A 226 4.67 25.45 -18.21
N LEU A 227 4.66 24.15 -18.62
CA LEU A 227 4.91 23.04 -17.70
C LEU A 227 6.29 23.10 -17.04
N GLU A 228 7.33 23.45 -17.79
CA GLU A 228 8.70 23.50 -17.26
C GLU A 228 8.87 24.55 -16.17
N GLU A 229 8.26 25.71 -16.37
CA GLU A 229 8.20 26.77 -15.36
C GLU A 229 7.39 26.34 -14.14
N ASN A 230 6.24 25.68 -14.33
CA ASN A 230 5.46 25.12 -13.20
C ASN A 230 6.25 24.08 -12.41
N VAL A 231 7.03 23.24 -13.08
CA VAL A 231 7.94 22.28 -12.39
C VAL A 231 9.02 23.05 -11.61
N SER A 232 9.59 24.09 -12.18
CA SER A 232 10.61 24.92 -11.54
C SER A 232 10.06 25.66 -10.32
N LEU A 233 8.87 26.25 -10.43
CA LEU A 233 8.18 26.91 -9.31
C LEU A 233 7.89 25.92 -8.17
N ARG A 234 7.46 24.68 -8.47
CA ARG A 234 7.26 23.66 -7.44
C ARG A 234 8.56 23.25 -6.76
N MET A 235 9.65 23.10 -7.52
CA MET A 235 10.96 22.80 -6.92
C MET A 235 11.39 23.94 -5.98
N SER A 236 11.28 25.21 -6.42
CA SER A 236 11.60 26.37 -5.57
C SER A 236 10.71 26.42 -4.32
N ALA A 237 9.42 26.11 -4.45
CA ALA A 237 8.51 26.06 -3.31
C ALA A 237 8.91 24.95 -2.31
N TYR A 238 9.31 23.78 -2.78
CA TYR A 238 9.83 22.74 -1.89
C TYR A 238 11.16 23.15 -1.22
N ASP A 239 12.04 23.85 -1.95
CA ASP A 239 13.30 24.35 -1.38
C ASP A 239 13.06 25.44 -0.30
N GLU A 240 11.99 26.25 -0.43
CA GLU A 240 11.59 27.21 0.59
C GLU A 240 10.98 26.55 1.84
N LEU A 241 10.29 25.42 1.68
CA LEU A 241 9.61 24.70 2.76
C LEU A 241 10.54 23.80 3.59
N ILE A 242 11.81 23.69 3.19
CA ILE A 242 12.79 22.93 3.93
C ILE A 242 13.86 23.86 4.53
N ASP A 243 14.28 23.58 5.78
CA ASP A 243 15.32 24.35 6.43
C ASP A 243 16.65 24.19 5.72
N LYS A 244 17.44 25.26 5.65
CA LYS A 244 18.77 25.26 5.02
C LYS A 244 19.65 24.14 5.60
N GLY A 245 20.22 23.32 4.72
CA GLY A 245 21.06 22.19 5.09
C GLY A 245 20.32 20.87 5.37
N ASN A 246 18.99 20.89 5.43
CA ASN A 246 18.18 19.69 5.51
C ASN A 246 17.82 19.17 4.12
N ARG A 247 17.37 17.90 4.06
CA ARG A 247 16.92 17.23 2.84
C ARG A 247 15.63 16.48 3.10
N TYR A 248 14.75 16.46 2.12
CA TYR A 248 13.60 15.57 2.16
C TYR A 248 14.05 14.11 2.22
N LYS A 249 13.37 13.34 3.07
CA LYS A 249 13.61 11.89 3.19
C LYS A 249 12.92 11.09 2.11
N LEU A 250 11.83 11.65 1.56
CA LEU A 250 11.00 11.00 0.56
C LEU A 250 10.26 12.06 -0.25
N PHE A 251 10.02 11.79 -1.53
CA PHE A 251 8.99 12.45 -2.33
C PHE A 251 7.85 11.49 -2.57
N VAL A 252 6.62 11.88 -2.20
CA VAL A 252 5.41 11.09 -2.45
C VAL A 252 4.60 11.73 -3.58
N ASN A 253 4.27 10.95 -4.60
CA ASN A 253 3.43 11.39 -5.70
C ASN A 253 2.13 10.57 -5.76
N ILE A 254 0.98 11.22 -5.64
CA ILE A 254 -0.33 10.62 -5.84
C ILE A 254 -0.93 11.08 -7.17
N GLY A 255 -1.18 10.12 -8.06
CA GLY A 255 -1.80 10.36 -9.36
C GLY A 255 -0.81 10.70 -10.46
N ALA A 256 -1.30 11.31 -11.54
CA ALA A 256 -0.56 11.62 -12.74
C ALA A 256 -0.52 13.14 -13.05
N GLY A 257 -0.50 13.98 -12.01
CA GLY A 257 -0.37 15.44 -12.18
C GLY A 257 0.89 15.78 -12.99
N LEU A 258 0.73 16.51 -14.12
CA LEU A 258 1.78 16.69 -15.11
C LEU A 258 3.03 17.36 -14.55
N ALA A 259 2.88 18.33 -13.65
CA ALA A 259 4.05 18.96 -13.01
C ALA A 259 4.87 17.96 -12.18
N ASN A 260 4.24 16.93 -11.60
CA ASN A 260 4.95 15.92 -10.84
C ASN A 260 5.61 14.86 -11.73
N VAL A 261 4.93 14.40 -12.79
CA VAL A 261 5.39 13.29 -13.64
C VAL A 261 6.08 13.72 -14.94
N GLY A 262 5.91 14.97 -15.37
CA GLY A 262 6.42 15.53 -16.61
C GLY A 262 5.55 15.23 -17.82
N SER A 263 5.06 13.99 -17.98
CA SER A 263 4.17 13.60 -19.07
C SER A 263 3.34 12.36 -18.72
N GLY A 264 2.26 12.13 -19.44
CA GLY A 264 1.45 10.93 -19.29
C GLY A 264 2.21 9.61 -19.56
N PRO A 265 3.07 9.52 -20.61
CA PRO A 265 4.00 8.40 -20.76
C PRO A 265 4.91 8.18 -19.56
N ASN A 266 5.52 9.22 -19.02
CA ASN A 266 6.40 9.11 -17.86
C ASN A 266 5.68 8.50 -16.65
N ALA A 267 4.44 8.91 -16.37
CA ALA A 267 3.64 8.36 -15.29
C ALA A 267 3.43 6.84 -15.40
N ARG A 268 3.49 6.28 -16.63
CA ARG A 268 3.38 4.84 -16.87
C ARG A 268 4.71 4.11 -16.83
N LEU A 269 5.79 4.79 -17.20
CA LEU A 269 7.15 4.22 -17.28
C LEU A 269 7.86 4.19 -15.92
N ILE A 270 7.48 5.10 -15.01
CA ILE A 270 8.02 5.10 -13.65
C ILE A 270 7.34 3.97 -12.87
N PRO A 271 8.10 3.08 -12.23
CA PRO A 271 7.52 2.00 -11.43
C PRO A 271 6.65 2.54 -10.29
N GLU A 272 5.49 1.92 -10.09
CA GLU A 272 4.64 2.20 -8.92
C GLU A 272 5.30 1.63 -7.64
N GLY A 273 5.02 2.25 -6.48
CA GLY A 273 5.61 1.90 -5.19
C GLY A 273 6.83 2.72 -4.84
N LEU A 274 7.54 2.28 -3.81
CA LEU A 274 8.73 2.94 -3.31
C LEU A 274 9.95 2.65 -4.20
N ASN A 275 10.47 3.69 -4.83
CA ASN A 275 11.67 3.66 -5.65
C ASN A 275 12.81 4.36 -4.89
N THR A 276 13.75 3.61 -4.36
CA THR A 276 14.94 4.17 -3.67
C THR A 276 15.91 4.82 -4.64
N LYS A 277 15.90 4.38 -5.89
CA LYS A 277 16.66 4.95 -7.01
C LYS A 277 15.84 4.75 -8.28
N LEU A 278 15.52 5.83 -8.98
CA LEU A 278 14.92 5.73 -10.31
C LEU A 278 16.03 5.43 -11.34
N ALA A 279 15.71 4.52 -12.28
CA ALA A 279 16.60 4.27 -13.40
C ALA A 279 16.74 5.55 -14.26
N GLU A 280 17.96 5.87 -14.66
CA GLU A 280 18.20 6.93 -15.61
C GLU A 280 17.51 6.59 -16.93
N ARG A 281 16.63 7.46 -17.37
CA ARG A 281 15.91 7.37 -18.63
C ARG A 281 15.92 8.73 -19.28
N ASN A 282 16.00 8.77 -20.58
CA ASN A 282 15.88 10.01 -21.33
C ASN A 282 14.38 10.37 -21.45
N PHE A 283 13.87 11.11 -20.45
CA PHE A 283 12.53 11.65 -20.48
C PHE A 283 12.53 13.00 -21.20
N GLU A 284 11.67 13.16 -22.18
CA GLU A 284 11.53 14.41 -22.94
C GLU A 284 11.17 15.59 -22.03
N LYS A 285 10.28 15.37 -21.06
CA LYS A 285 9.87 16.38 -20.06
C LYS A 285 10.04 15.80 -18.67
N GLU A 286 10.83 16.45 -17.84
CA GLU A 286 11.05 16.02 -16.46
C GLU A 286 10.08 16.72 -15.51
N GLY A 287 9.34 15.93 -14.72
CA GLY A 287 8.55 16.43 -13.61
C GLY A 287 9.34 16.52 -12.31
N VAL A 288 8.70 17.06 -11.26
CA VAL A 288 9.26 17.17 -9.90
C VAL A 288 9.81 15.83 -9.40
N MET A 289 9.10 14.74 -9.66
CA MET A 289 9.50 13.38 -9.22
C MET A 289 10.89 12.98 -9.72
N MET A 290 11.21 13.29 -10.98
CA MET A 290 12.55 13.00 -11.54
C MET A 290 13.59 13.96 -11.02
N LYS A 291 13.25 15.26 -10.84
CA LYS A 291 14.18 16.25 -10.26
C LYS A 291 14.54 15.87 -8.83
N MET A 292 13.59 15.40 -8.01
CA MET A 292 13.83 14.88 -6.67
C MET A 292 14.69 13.62 -6.68
N ALA A 293 14.41 12.69 -7.59
CA ALA A 293 15.20 11.46 -7.72
C ALA A 293 16.66 11.75 -8.13
N LYS A 294 16.91 12.74 -8.99
CA LYS A 294 18.27 13.22 -9.34
C LYS A 294 19.02 13.81 -8.13
N GLN A 295 18.31 14.32 -7.14
CA GLN A 295 18.86 14.76 -5.86
C GLN A 295 19.08 13.59 -4.88
N ASN A 296 18.94 12.34 -5.32
CA ASN A 296 18.98 11.12 -4.50
C ASN A 296 17.90 11.07 -3.39
N ILE A 297 16.74 11.68 -3.63
CA ILE A 297 15.57 11.58 -2.77
C ILE A 297 14.75 10.38 -3.28
N PRO A 298 14.46 9.37 -2.44
CA PRO A 298 13.58 8.27 -2.80
C PRO A 298 12.20 8.79 -3.23
N VAL A 299 11.52 8.04 -4.09
CA VAL A 299 10.21 8.43 -4.63
C VAL A 299 9.19 7.33 -4.40
N LEU A 300 8.09 7.65 -3.75
CA LEU A 300 6.90 6.82 -3.68
C LEU A 300 5.90 7.25 -4.75
N HIS A 301 5.69 6.42 -5.78
CA HIS A 301 4.79 6.72 -6.88
C HIS A 301 3.52 5.87 -6.80
N VAL A 302 2.36 6.53 -6.61
CA VAL A 302 1.05 5.89 -6.48
C VAL A 302 0.13 6.37 -7.58
N ARG A 303 -0.24 5.49 -8.49
CA ARG A 303 -1.09 5.81 -9.63
C ARG A 303 -2.36 4.98 -9.72
N ARG A 304 -2.27 3.68 -9.45
CA ARG A 304 -3.38 2.71 -9.56
C ARG A 304 -3.65 2.05 -8.22
N ILE A 305 -4.51 2.69 -7.43
CA ILE A 305 -4.81 2.19 -6.08
C ILE A 305 -5.55 0.85 -6.10
N LEU A 306 -6.35 0.57 -7.13
CA LEU A 306 -7.01 -0.72 -7.31
C LEU A 306 -6.02 -1.89 -7.33
N ARG A 307 -4.88 -1.73 -8.02
CA ARG A 307 -3.82 -2.75 -8.04
C ARG A 307 -3.18 -2.97 -6.66
N TRP A 308 -3.04 -1.89 -5.90
CA TRP A 308 -2.52 -1.99 -4.54
C TRP A 308 -3.49 -2.71 -3.63
N ALA A 309 -4.77 -2.35 -3.70
CA ALA A 309 -5.84 -3.03 -2.97
C ALA A 309 -5.87 -4.54 -3.30
N GLN A 310 -5.77 -4.89 -4.58
CA GLN A 310 -5.69 -6.30 -5.02
C GLN A 310 -4.42 -7.01 -4.52
N LYS A 311 -3.26 -6.33 -4.58
CA LYS A 311 -1.97 -6.88 -4.10
C LYS A 311 -2.01 -7.26 -2.62
N TYR A 312 -2.77 -6.51 -1.83
CA TYR A 312 -2.91 -6.71 -0.38
C TYR A 312 -4.22 -7.42 0.00
N ASP A 313 -4.89 -8.05 -0.97
CA ASP A 313 -6.12 -8.84 -0.78
C ASP A 313 -7.22 -8.09 -0.01
N LEU A 314 -7.35 -6.77 -0.27
CA LEU A 314 -8.42 -5.98 0.33
C LEU A 314 -9.77 -6.36 -0.28
N ASN A 315 -10.80 -6.41 0.56
CA ASN A 315 -12.16 -6.62 0.10
C ASN A 315 -12.63 -5.39 -0.70
N LEU A 316 -12.93 -5.59 -2.00
CA LEU A 316 -13.38 -4.57 -2.93
C LEU A 316 -14.87 -4.75 -3.31
N SER A 317 -15.60 -5.60 -2.60
CA SER A 317 -17.03 -5.78 -2.83
C SER A 317 -17.78 -4.48 -2.53
N SER A 318 -18.75 -4.15 -3.40
CA SER A 318 -19.71 -3.05 -3.15
C SER A 318 -20.90 -3.47 -2.29
N GLU A 319 -21.01 -4.75 -1.93
CA GLU A 319 -22.14 -5.31 -1.18
C GLU A 319 -21.96 -5.20 0.34
N ALA A 320 -20.72 -5.16 0.81
CA ALA A 320 -20.42 -5.06 2.24
C ALA A 320 -19.38 -3.97 2.50
N LYS A 321 -19.62 -3.19 3.56
CA LYS A 321 -18.62 -2.19 4.00
C LYS A 321 -17.31 -2.88 4.37
N PRO A 322 -16.15 -2.33 3.98
CA PRO A 322 -14.85 -2.87 4.39
C PRO A 322 -14.72 -2.94 5.92
N VAL A 323 -14.18 -4.04 6.42
CA VAL A 323 -13.90 -4.20 7.85
C VAL A 323 -12.47 -3.72 8.13
N PRO A 324 -12.26 -2.84 9.12
CA PRO A 324 -10.93 -2.42 9.53
C PRO A 324 -10.05 -3.62 9.93
N GLY A 325 -8.84 -3.69 9.41
CA GLY A 325 -7.90 -4.78 9.70
C GLY A 325 -7.97 -5.97 8.74
N GLU A 326 -8.77 -5.89 7.67
CA GLU A 326 -8.80 -6.89 6.61
C GLU A 326 -7.69 -6.68 5.58
N GLY A 327 -7.16 -7.82 5.08
CA GLY A 327 -6.16 -7.87 4.00
C GLY A 327 -4.78 -8.30 4.47
N SER A 328 -3.97 -8.77 3.51
CA SER A 328 -2.63 -9.30 3.76
C SER A 328 -1.61 -8.24 4.20
N VAL A 329 -2.00 -6.95 4.17
CA VAL A 329 -1.21 -5.86 4.75
C VAL A 329 -1.12 -5.94 6.27
N PHE A 330 -2.10 -6.57 6.95
CA PHE A 330 -2.17 -6.71 8.42
C PHE A 330 -1.58 -8.01 8.92
N SER A 331 -1.78 -9.07 8.18
CA SER A 331 -1.31 -10.40 8.56
C SER A 331 -0.82 -11.18 7.34
N SER A 332 0.06 -12.12 7.58
CA SER A 332 0.52 -13.08 6.58
C SER A 332 0.42 -14.50 7.13
N THR A 333 -0.03 -15.41 6.30
CA THR A 333 -0.01 -16.84 6.63
C THR A 333 1.34 -17.41 6.26
N ILE A 334 2.02 -18.00 7.24
CA ILE A 334 3.26 -18.74 7.02
C ILE A 334 3.12 -20.19 7.48
N HIS A 335 3.95 -21.10 6.96
CA HIS A 335 3.99 -22.46 7.47
C HIS A 335 4.36 -22.48 8.95
N ASN A 336 3.68 -23.32 9.72
CA ASN A 336 3.95 -23.48 11.14
C ASN A 336 5.29 -24.18 11.36
N VAL A 337 6.34 -23.40 11.57
CA VAL A 337 7.71 -23.90 11.78
C VAL A 337 7.78 -24.85 12.98
N THR A 338 7.02 -24.61 14.04
CA THR A 338 6.99 -25.49 15.22
C THR A 338 6.50 -26.89 14.87
N ILE A 339 5.41 -26.99 14.12
CA ILE A 339 4.88 -28.29 13.65
C ILE A 339 5.88 -28.94 12.68
N ALA A 340 6.49 -28.17 11.78
CA ALA A 340 7.49 -28.70 10.86
C ALA A 340 8.71 -29.29 11.60
N VAL A 341 9.20 -28.61 12.65
CA VAL A 341 10.29 -29.10 13.51
C VAL A 341 9.87 -30.37 14.27
N ILE A 342 8.65 -30.41 14.82
CA ILE A 342 8.13 -31.59 15.50
C ILE A 342 8.06 -32.80 14.52
N CYS A 343 7.53 -32.58 13.32
CA CYS A 343 7.48 -33.61 12.28
C CYS A 343 8.89 -34.13 11.91
N LEU A 344 9.87 -33.22 11.80
CA LEU A 344 11.26 -33.59 11.55
C LEU A 344 11.86 -34.44 12.68
N ILE A 345 11.63 -34.03 13.93
CA ILE A 345 12.10 -34.79 15.12
C ILE A 345 11.49 -36.19 15.12
N ILE A 346 10.20 -36.33 14.85
CA ILE A 346 9.53 -37.65 14.78
C ILE A 346 10.16 -38.50 13.69
N LEU A 347 10.41 -37.94 12.50
CA LEU A 347 11.02 -38.68 11.39
C LEU A 347 12.42 -39.12 11.73
N VAL A 348 13.25 -38.24 12.30
CA VAL A 348 14.62 -38.56 12.72
C VAL A 348 14.62 -39.64 13.81
N ALA A 349 13.73 -39.53 14.80
CA ALA A 349 13.58 -40.53 15.85
C ALA A 349 13.18 -41.92 15.29
N ALA A 350 12.26 -41.94 14.31
CA ALA A 350 11.87 -43.21 13.64
C ALA A 350 13.04 -43.82 12.87
N ILE A 351 13.84 -43.02 12.17
CA ILE A 351 15.04 -43.51 11.47
C ILE A 351 16.06 -44.06 12.47
N ILE A 352 16.33 -43.33 13.56
CA ILE A 352 17.26 -43.77 14.61
C ILE A 352 16.76 -45.07 15.24
N ALA A 353 15.47 -45.18 15.54
CA ALA A 353 14.90 -46.43 16.08
C ALA A 353 15.16 -47.63 15.15
N VAL A 354 14.90 -47.51 13.85
CA VAL A 354 15.17 -48.55 12.87
C VAL A 354 16.65 -48.95 12.85
N ILE A 355 17.57 -47.95 12.91
CA ILE A 355 19.02 -48.20 12.95
C ILE A 355 19.45 -48.97 14.23
N VAL A 356 18.91 -48.54 15.37
CA VAL A 356 19.23 -49.14 16.67
C VAL A 356 18.74 -50.57 16.72
N PHE A 357 17.52 -50.87 16.26
CA PHE A 357 16.98 -52.22 16.17
C PHE A 357 17.79 -53.08 15.20
N ASP A 358 18.19 -52.58 14.04
CA ASP A 358 19.04 -53.33 13.08
C ASP A 358 20.41 -53.68 13.68
N ARG A 359 21.04 -52.75 14.44
CA ARG A 359 22.34 -53.02 15.11
C ARG A 359 22.20 -54.00 16.27
N HIS A 360 21.13 -53.93 17.03
CA HIS A 360 20.91 -54.85 18.15
C HIS A 360 20.70 -56.28 17.65
N ASP A 361 19.93 -56.47 16.60
CA ASP A 361 19.65 -57.78 16.00
C ASP A 361 20.93 -58.41 15.43
N ARG A 362 21.82 -57.65 14.80
CA ARG A 362 23.13 -58.12 14.30
C ARG A 362 24.06 -58.56 15.42
N ARG A 363 24.11 -57.84 16.54
CA ARG A 363 24.93 -58.21 17.70
C ARG A 363 24.41 -59.52 18.35
N PHE A 364 23.07 -59.64 18.43
CA PHE A 364 22.47 -60.87 18.97
C PHE A 364 22.78 -62.06 18.09
N MET A 365 22.72 -62.01 16.78
CA MET A 365 23.03 -63.06 15.84
C MET A 365 24.52 -63.37 15.78
N SER A 366 25.42 -62.41 16.01
CA SER A 366 26.86 -62.65 16.06
C SER A 366 27.33 -63.37 17.34
N ASN A 367 26.50 -63.40 18.38
CA ASN A 367 26.81 -64.10 19.66
C ASN A 367 26.22 -65.48 19.75
N ILE A 368 25.46 -65.90 18.72
CA ILE A 368 25.02 -67.30 18.61
C ILE A 368 26.16 -68.07 17.93
N VAL A 369 27.00 -68.69 18.73
CA VAL A 369 28.02 -69.62 18.26
C VAL A 369 27.29 -70.81 17.62
N ASP A 370 27.64 -71.14 16.37
CA ASP A 370 27.09 -72.27 15.66
C ASP A 370 27.62 -73.51 16.33
N PRO A 371 26.77 -74.43 16.87
CA PRO A 371 27.23 -75.63 17.53
C PRO A 371 28.04 -76.59 16.61
N ASP A 372 28.00 -76.40 15.30
CA ASP A 372 28.70 -77.20 14.32
C ASP A 372 30.14 -76.74 14.01
N ASP A 373 30.60 -75.58 14.57
CA ASP A 373 31.97 -75.07 14.41
C ASP A 373 32.96 -75.62 15.48
N GLU A 374 32.53 -76.58 16.33
CA GLU A 374 33.39 -77.24 17.33
C GLU A 374 33.64 -78.75 17.04
N LEU A 375 33.74 -79.17 15.77
CA LEU A 375 34.17 -80.49 15.43
C LEU A 375 35.35 -80.47 14.49
#